data_9df11a61fb898a680ba00f12d84402de
#
_entry.id   9df11a61fb898a680ba00f12d84402de
#
_cell.length_a   1.000
_cell.length_b   1.000
_cell.length_c   1.000
_cell.angle_alpha   90.00
_cell.angle_beta   90.00
_cell.angle_gamma   90.00
#
_symmetry.space_group_name_H-M   'P 1'
#
loop_
_entity.id
_entity.type
_entity.pdbx_description
1 polymer ?
#
loop_
_entity_poly.entity_id
_entity_poly.type
_entity_poly.pdbx_seq_one_letter_code
_entity_poly.pdbx_strand_id
1 'polypeptide(L)'
;MTRRVDLAVVGGGISGLAAAWAGMQQGADVVVLEAGDAPGGKLRTSHVAGVGLDDGADAFLARVPEAVELCEELGLGAELVSPATGTAYVWSEGALRRLPSEQLL
;
A
#
# COMPACT_ATOMS: atom_id res chain seq x y z
N MET A 1 -33.33 5.70 -3.04
CA MET A 1 -33.31 5.04 -1.71
C MET A 1 -32.08 5.51 -0.95
N THR A 2 -32.22 5.96 0.26
CA THR A 2 -31.08 6.43 1.09
C THR A 2 -30.62 5.29 2.01
N ARG A 3 -29.36 4.89 1.91
CA ARG A 3 -28.74 3.99 2.88
C ARG A 3 -28.12 4.82 4.00
N ARG A 4 -28.41 4.46 5.23
CA ARG A 4 -27.75 5.04 6.41
C ARG A 4 -26.60 4.10 6.80
N VAL A 5 -25.44 4.67 7.06
CA VAL A 5 -24.24 3.96 7.51
C VAL A 5 -23.61 4.73 8.67
N ASP A 6 -22.76 4.07 9.46
CA ASP A 6 -22.05 4.72 10.56
C ASP A 6 -20.84 5.51 10.05
N LEU A 7 -20.18 5.00 9.01
CA LEU A 7 -19.00 5.62 8.40
C LEU A 7 -19.05 5.55 6.88
N ALA A 8 -18.92 6.70 6.23
CA ALA A 8 -18.70 6.79 4.80
C ALA A 8 -17.28 7.27 4.52
N VAL A 9 -16.49 6.45 3.83
CA VAL A 9 -15.13 6.76 3.43
C VAL A 9 -15.11 7.14 1.96
N VAL A 10 -14.59 8.31 1.62
CA VAL A 10 -14.47 8.79 0.25
C VAL A 10 -13.05 8.55 -0.25
N GLY A 11 -12.92 7.70 -1.28
CA GLY A 11 -11.66 7.25 -1.85
C GLY A 11 -11.24 5.86 -1.36
N GLY A 12 -11.07 4.93 -2.29
CA GLY A 12 -10.67 3.54 -2.06
C GLY A 12 -9.17 3.31 -2.22
N GLY A 13 -8.33 4.31 -1.99
CA GLY A 13 -6.87 4.11 -1.87
C GLY A 13 -6.50 3.49 -0.53
N ILE A 14 -5.19 3.26 -0.29
CA ILE A 14 -4.71 2.58 0.91
C ILE A 14 -5.20 3.23 2.22
N SER A 15 -5.18 4.56 2.29
CA SER A 15 -5.62 5.29 3.49
C SER A 15 -7.12 5.12 3.75
N GLY A 16 -7.94 5.20 2.69
CA GLY A 16 -9.38 5.01 2.80
C GLY A 16 -9.75 3.59 3.18
N LEU A 17 -9.10 2.60 2.56
CA LEU A 17 -9.33 1.19 2.89
C LEU A 17 -8.88 0.84 4.31
N ALA A 18 -7.73 1.37 4.77
CA ALA A 18 -7.27 1.19 6.14
C ALA A 18 -8.25 1.82 7.16
N ALA A 19 -8.76 3.03 6.87
CA ALA A 19 -9.77 3.66 7.72
C ALA A 19 -11.08 2.87 7.76
N ALA A 20 -11.52 2.35 6.62
CA ALA A 20 -12.70 1.49 6.53
C ALA A 20 -12.51 0.20 7.34
N TRP A 21 -11.36 -0.45 7.22
CA TRP A 21 -11.00 -1.62 8.00
C TRP A 21 -11.06 -1.34 9.50
N ALA A 22 -10.39 -0.29 9.96
CA ALA A 22 -10.40 0.11 11.37
C ALA A 22 -11.82 0.37 11.89
N GLY A 23 -12.68 1.01 11.09
CA GLY A 23 -14.09 1.22 11.42
C GLY A 23 -14.86 -0.09 11.57
N MET A 24 -14.68 -1.02 10.63
CA MET A 24 -15.30 -2.35 10.66
C MET A 24 -14.86 -3.16 11.88
N GLN A 25 -13.58 -3.10 12.27
CA GLN A 25 -13.08 -3.77 13.47
C GLN A 25 -13.74 -3.26 14.76
N GLN A 26 -14.25 -2.03 14.75
CA GLN A 26 -15.02 -1.44 15.84
C GLN A 26 -16.54 -1.71 15.74
N GLY A 27 -16.97 -2.50 14.77
CA GLY A 27 -18.36 -2.87 14.55
C GLY A 27 -19.22 -1.85 13.82
N ALA A 28 -18.59 -0.84 13.16
CA ALA A 28 -19.31 0.14 12.36
C ALA A 28 -19.82 -0.45 11.04
N ASP A 29 -21.02 -0.01 10.60
CA ASP A 29 -21.47 -0.21 9.21
C ASP A 29 -20.75 0.80 8.32
N VAL A 30 -19.87 0.32 7.47
CA VAL A 30 -18.95 1.13 6.67
C VAL A 30 -19.29 1.03 5.19
N VAL A 31 -19.23 2.16 4.49
CA VAL A 31 -19.23 2.22 3.02
C VAL A 31 -17.99 2.93 2.52
N VAL A 32 -17.36 2.40 1.49
CA VAL A 32 -16.29 3.09 0.74
C VAL A 32 -16.86 3.54 -0.60
N LEU A 33 -16.66 4.79 -0.93
CA LEU A 33 -17.07 5.41 -2.18
C LEU A 33 -15.80 5.66 -3.02
N GLU A 34 -15.69 4.93 -4.11
CA GLU A 34 -14.55 5.04 -5.05
C GLU A 34 -15.05 5.62 -6.38
N ALA A 35 -14.33 6.60 -6.91
CA ALA A 35 -14.66 7.24 -8.19
C ALA A 35 -14.16 6.46 -9.40
N GLY A 36 -13.14 5.64 -9.23
CA GLY A 36 -12.56 4.80 -10.27
C GLY A 36 -13.29 3.46 -10.41
N ASP A 37 -12.83 2.67 -11.36
CA ASP A 37 -13.41 1.34 -11.67
C ASP A 37 -13.07 0.28 -10.62
N ALA A 38 -12.02 0.50 -9.82
CA ALA A 38 -11.56 -0.42 -8.78
C ALA A 38 -10.89 0.33 -7.62
N PRO A 39 -10.96 -0.23 -6.39
CA PRO A 39 -10.16 0.28 -5.27
C PRO A 39 -8.68 0.00 -5.46
N GLY A 40 -7.83 0.62 -4.64
CA GLY A 40 -6.38 0.48 -4.63
C GLY A 40 -5.65 1.81 -4.84
N GLY A 41 -6.25 2.74 -5.58
CA GLY A 41 -5.68 4.06 -5.84
C GLY A 41 -4.33 3.96 -6.56
N LYS A 42 -3.26 4.41 -5.91
CA LYS A 42 -1.89 4.35 -6.43
C LYS A 42 -1.21 2.99 -6.27
N LEU A 43 -1.78 2.08 -5.48
CA LEU A 43 -1.31 0.69 -5.39
C LEU A 43 -1.95 -0.12 -6.51
N ARG A 44 -1.26 -0.24 -7.62
CA ARG A 44 -1.74 -0.88 -8.84
C ARG A 44 -0.62 -1.71 -9.45
N THR A 45 -1.00 -2.83 -10.03
CA THR A 45 -0.10 -3.67 -10.81
C THR A 45 -0.56 -3.66 -12.25
N SER A 46 0.32 -3.37 -13.18
CA SER A 46 0.11 -3.55 -14.61
C SER A 46 0.95 -4.71 -15.16
N HIS A 47 0.61 -5.16 -16.35
CA HIS A 47 1.31 -6.26 -17.00
C HIS A 47 2.03 -5.75 -18.25
N VAL A 48 3.34 -5.93 -18.27
CA VAL A 48 4.20 -5.60 -19.42
C VAL A 48 4.87 -6.88 -19.89
N ALA A 49 4.64 -7.27 -21.12
CA ALA A 49 5.16 -8.51 -21.69
C ALA A 49 4.90 -9.77 -20.84
N GLY A 50 3.72 -9.84 -20.19
CA GLY A 50 3.34 -10.97 -19.34
C GLY A 50 3.92 -10.94 -17.92
N VAL A 51 4.68 -9.92 -17.57
CA VAL A 51 5.24 -9.72 -16.21
C VAL A 51 4.42 -8.67 -15.48
N GLY A 52 3.98 -8.99 -14.24
CA GLY A 52 3.34 -8.03 -13.35
C GLY A 52 4.38 -7.04 -12.80
N LEU A 53 4.09 -5.75 -12.95
CA LEU A 53 4.91 -4.66 -12.45
C LEU A 53 4.04 -3.72 -11.64
N ASP A 54 4.52 -3.30 -10.49
CA ASP A 54 3.85 -2.32 -9.67
C ASP A 54 4.03 -0.91 -10.25
N ASP A 55 2.91 -0.23 -10.50
CA ASP A 55 2.88 1.11 -11.11
C ASP A 55 3.23 2.22 -10.10
N GLY A 56 3.18 1.91 -8.82
CA GLY A 56 3.37 2.86 -7.75
C GLY A 56 4.32 2.36 -6.68
N ALA A 57 3.91 2.50 -5.42
CA ALA A 57 4.69 1.98 -4.30
C ALA A 57 4.67 0.46 -4.29
N ASP A 58 5.84 -0.14 -4.30
CA ASP A 58 6.09 -1.58 -4.29
C ASP A 58 6.65 -2.08 -2.95
N ALA A 59 7.01 -1.16 -2.06
CA ALA A 59 7.60 -1.47 -0.77
C ALA A 59 7.26 -0.42 0.29
N PHE A 60 7.40 -0.78 1.55
CA PHE A 60 7.30 0.12 2.69
C PHE A 60 8.40 -0.17 3.71
N LEU A 61 8.66 0.79 4.59
CA LEU A 61 9.66 0.66 5.65
C LEU A 61 9.10 -0.11 6.85
N ALA A 62 9.61 -1.31 7.09
CA ALA A 62 9.17 -2.18 8.19
C ALA A 62 9.56 -1.69 9.59
N ARG A 63 10.37 -0.64 9.71
CA ARG A 63 10.72 -0.02 11.00
C ARG A 63 9.56 0.70 11.68
N VAL A 64 8.53 1.04 10.90
CA VAL A 64 7.27 1.63 11.38
C VAL A 64 6.26 0.50 11.45
N PRO A 65 5.75 0.13 12.63
CA PRO A 65 5.05 -1.14 12.82
C PRO A 65 3.67 -1.20 12.15
N GLU A 66 3.01 -0.07 11.93
CA GLU A 66 1.60 -0.01 11.55
C GLU A 66 1.28 -0.76 10.25
N ALA A 67 2.18 -0.71 9.26
CA ALA A 67 1.98 -1.41 8.00
C ALA A 67 2.18 -2.92 8.15
N VAL A 68 3.13 -3.34 8.97
CA VAL A 68 3.38 -4.76 9.28
C VAL A 68 2.18 -5.33 10.05
N GLU A 69 1.73 -4.63 11.09
CA GLU A 69 0.57 -5.00 11.90
C GLU A 69 -0.69 -5.14 11.06
N LEU A 70 -0.96 -4.21 10.16
CA LEU A 70 -2.09 -4.29 9.23
C LEU A 70 -1.97 -5.52 8.31
N CYS A 71 -0.79 -5.83 7.79
CA CYS A 71 -0.58 -7.04 6.99
C CYS A 71 -0.85 -8.32 7.81
N GLU A 72 -0.42 -8.36 9.07
CA GLU A 72 -0.68 -9.48 9.97
C GLU A 72 -2.17 -9.64 10.27
N GLU A 73 -2.87 -8.55 10.58
CA GLU A 73 -4.33 -8.54 10.80
C GLU A 73 -5.11 -9.03 9.58
N LEU A 74 -4.65 -8.73 8.38
CA LEU A 74 -5.24 -9.17 7.12
C LEU A 74 -4.82 -10.60 6.72
N GLY A 75 -3.97 -11.28 7.51
CA GLY A 75 -3.46 -12.62 7.21
C GLY A 75 -2.38 -12.64 6.13
N LEU A 76 -1.77 -11.49 5.81
CA LEU A 76 -0.73 -11.33 4.80
C LEU A 76 0.69 -11.33 5.38
N GLY A 77 0.87 -11.56 6.68
CA GLY A 77 2.18 -11.52 7.33
C GLY A 77 3.20 -12.47 6.70
N ALA A 78 2.78 -13.66 6.28
CA ALA A 78 3.64 -14.63 5.60
C ALA A 78 4.03 -14.25 4.15
N GLU A 79 3.33 -13.30 3.56
CA GLU A 79 3.60 -12.77 2.21
C GLU A 79 4.63 -11.64 2.22
N LEU A 80 4.97 -11.11 3.39
CA LEU A 80 5.96 -10.06 3.52
C LEU A 80 7.36 -10.62 3.21
N VAL A 81 8.03 -10.00 2.27
CA VAL A 81 9.39 -10.38 1.88
C VAL A 81 10.35 -9.19 2.03
N SER A 82 11.57 -9.48 2.42
CA SER A 82 12.63 -8.47 2.45
C SER A 82 13.35 -8.41 1.11
N PRO A 83 13.83 -7.22 0.69
CA PRO A 83 14.65 -7.11 -0.51
C PRO A 83 15.88 -8.01 -0.42
N ALA A 84 16.27 -8.62 -1.54
CA ALA A 84 17.48 -9.44 -1.61
C ALA A 84 18.77 -8.63 -1.40
N THR A 85 18.71 -7.31 -1.57
CA THR A 85 19.82 -6.37 -1.35
C THR A 85 19.32 -5.11 -0.68
N GLY A 86 20.05 -4.60 0.30
CA GLY A 86 19.83 -3.28 0.92
C GLY A 86 20.50 -2.13 0.16
N THR A 87 20.96 -2.35 -1.08
CA THR A 87 21.61 -1.32 -1.87
C THR A 87 20.66 -0.75 -2.90
N ALA A 88 20.48 0.57 -2.87
CA ALA A 88 19.74 1.30 -3.88
C ALA A 88 20.65 2.29 -4.62
N TYR A 89 20.29 2.58 -5.87
CA TYR A 89 21.02 3.47 -6.75
C TYR A 89 20.07 4.50 -7.36
N VAL A 90 20.61 5.66 -7.67
CA VAL A 90 19.92 6.70 -8.42
C VAL A 90 20.73 7.05 -9.67
N TRP A 91 20.06 7.19 -10.80
CA TRP A 91 20.68 7.73 -12.00
C TRP A 91 20.71 9.25 -11.91
N SER A 92 21.90 9.83 -11.85
CA SER A 92 22.09 11.28 -11.76
C SER A 92 23.35 11.70 -12.50
N GLU A 93 23.26 12.79 -13.26
CA GLU A 93 24.38 13.38 -13.99
C GLU A 93 25.11 12.39 -14.91
N GLY A 94 24.35 11.53 -15.60
CA GLY A 94 24.90 10.56 -16.55
C GLY A 94 25.58 9.34 -15.91
N ALA A 95 25.42 9.10 -14.61
CA ALA A 95 26.00 7.98 -13.91
C ALA A 95 25.04 7.36 -12.88
N LEU A 96 25.22 6.06 -12.62
CA LEU A 96 24.52 5.35 -11.58
C LEU A 96 25.26 5.55 -10.24
N ARG A 97 24.62 6.27 -9.31
CA ARG A 97 25.18 6.61 -8.01
C ARG A 97 24.51 5.81 -6.92
N ARG A 98 25.30 5.20 -6.05
CA ARG A 98 24.80 4.46 -4.90
C ARG A 98 24.26 5.43 -3.85
N LEU A 99 23.06 5.14 -3.32
CA LEU A 99 22.53 5.85 -2.16
C LEU A 99 23.28 5.43 -0.89
N PRO A 100 23.52 6.37 0.05
CA PRO A 100 24.12 6.03 1.34
C PRO A 100 23.26 5.00 2.08
N SER A 101 23.88 3.93 2.58
CA SER A 101 23.18 2.83 3.25
C SER A 101 22.48 3.25 4.54
N GLU A 102 22.94 4.29 5.20
CA GLU A 102 22.36 4.82 6.44
C GLU A 102 21.02 5.55 6.26
N GLN A 103 20.65 5.84 5.01
CA GLN A 103 19.38 6.52 4.68
C GLN A 103 18.27 5.55 4.23
N LEU A 104 18.58 4.26 4.11
CA LEU A 104 17.65 3.23 3.61
C LEU A 104 17.12 2.30 4.73
N LEU A 105 17.50 2.54 5.97
CA LEU A 105 17.09 1.74 7.13
C LEU A 105 16.19 2.52 8.08
#